data_76469574a104a806e869df4643c0eb9e
#
_entry.id   76469574a104a806e869df4643c0eb9e
#
_cell.length_a   1.000
_cell.length_b   1.000
_cell.length_c   1.000
_cell.angle_alpha   90.00
_cell.angle_beta   90.00
_cell.angle_gamma   90.00
#
_symmetry.space_group_name_H-M   'P 1'
#
loop_
_entity.id
_entity.type
_entity.pdbx_description
1 polymer ?
#
loop_
_entity_poly.entity_id
_entity_poly.type
_entity_poly.pdbx_seq_one_letter_code
_entity_poly.pdbx_strand_id
1 'polypeptide(L)'
;MISVKNVTLAYGKRVLFDEVTLNFTKGNCYGVIGANGAGKSTFLKILSGEIEPNKGTVEISKGERLAVLKQNQFEFDNETVLNTVLRGHDKMWKLMHEKDAIYADPDATEADYIRAGEMEAEFGEMGGYTA
;
A
#
# COMPACT_ATOMS: atom_id res chain seq x y z
N MET A 1 -9.72 4.07 -10.23
CA MET A 1 -8.93 4.36 -11.44
C MET A 1 -7.56 4.89 -11.04
N ILE A 2 -6.50 4.43 -11.71
CA ILE A 2 -5.14 4.98 -11.57
C ILE A 2 -4.83 5.73 -12.85
N SER A 3 -4.43 6.99 -12.72
CA SER A 3 -4.06 7.86 -13.84
C SER A 3 -2.60 8.24 -13.74
N VAL A 4 -1.85 7.96 -14.79
CA VAL A 4 -0.45 8.33 -14.96
C VAL A 4 -0.38 9.45 -15.99
N LYS A 5 0.19 10.58 -15.61
CA LYS A 5 0.24 11.79 -16.48
C LYS A 5 1.66 12.27 -16.65
N ASN A 6 2.15 12.23 -17.87
CA ASN A 6 3.45 12.77 -18.29
C ASN A 6 4.61 12.31 -17.40
N VAL A 7 4.61 11.06 -17.00
CA VAL A 7 5.63 10.50 -16.10
C VAL A 7 6.93 10.30 -16.85
N THR A 8 7.99 10.90 -16.33
CA THR A 8 9.37 10.73 -16.80
C THR A 8 10.22 10.26 -15.63
N LEU A 9 10.96 9.20 -15.83
CA LEU A 9 11.94 8.68 -14.87
C LEU A 9 13.25 8.36 -15.57
N ALA A 10 14.33 8.90 -15.03
CA ALA A 10 15.69 8.64 -15.49
C ALA A 10 16.65 8.45 -14.32
N TYR A 11 17.59 7.54 -14.48
CA TYR A 11 18.74 7.37 -13.60
C TYR A 11 20.01 7.83 -14.32
N GLY A 12 20.47 9.03 -13.99
CA GLY A 12 21.58 9.68 -14.70
C GLY A 12 21.25 9.88 -16.19
N LYS A 13 22.04 9.27 -17.06
CA LYS A 13 21.83 9.35 -18.53
C LYS A 13 20.83 8.31 -19.06
N ARG A 14 20.40 7.35 -18.26
CA ARG A 14 19.48 6.30 -18.68
C ARG A 14 18.04 6.71 -18.39
N VAL A 15 17.30 7.01 -19.43
CA VAL A 15 15.85 7.27 -19.37
C VAL A 15 15.12 5.94 -19.41
N LEU A 16 14.31 5.64 -18.38
CA LEU A 16 13.45 4.46 -18.32
C LEU A 16 12.06 4.74 -18.91
N PHE A 17 11.49 5.89 -18.56
CA PHE A 17 10.19 6.36 -19.03
C PHE A 17 10.29 7.82 -19.41
N ASP A 18 9.65 8.19 -20.51
CA ASP A 18 9.61 9.55 -21.02
C ASP A 18 8.19 9.95 -21.40
N GLU A 19 7.65 10.92 -20.69
CA GLU A 19 6.32 11.51 -20.90
C GLU A 19 5.18 10.47 -21.03
N VAL A 20 5.22 9.41 -20.21
CA VAL A 20 4.23 8.34 -20.24
C VAL A 20 2.90 8.82 -19.65
N THR A 21 1.83 8.66 -20.42
CA THR A 21 0.46 8.94 -19.99
C THR A 21 -0.40 7.70 -20.20
N LEU A 22 -0.94 7.16 -19.12
CA LEU A 22 -1.76 5.94 -19.10
C LEU A 22 -2.90 6.07 -18.09
N ASN A 23 -4.01 5.42 -18.39
CA ASN A 23 -5.14 5.30 -17.48
C ASN A 23 -5.49 3.83 -17.28
N PHE A 24 -5.55 3.42 -16.01
CA PHE A 24 -6.00 2.08 -15.63
C PHE A 24 -7.40 2.19 -15.07
N THR A 25 -8.36 1.67 -15.83
CA THR A 25 -9.78 1.76 -15.49
C THR A 25 -10.23 0.52 -14.72
N LYS A 26 -11.25 0.72 -13.89
CA LYS A 26 -11.86 -0.35 -13.08
C LYS A 26 -12.44 -1.48 -13.95
N GLY A 27 -12.32 -2.70 -13.45
CA GLY A 27 -12.88 -3.88 -14.13
C GLY A 27 -12.01 -4.48 -15.23
N ASN A 28 -10.83 -3.91 -15.50
CA ASN A 28 -9.89 -4.42 -16.48
C ASN A 28 -8.65 -5.02 -15.82
N CYS A 29 -8.02 -5.95 -16.51
CA CYS A 29 -6.73 -6.52 -16.15
C CYS A 29 -5.68 -6.06 -17.16
N TYR A 30 -4.58 -5.50 -16.68
CA TYR A 30 -3.51 -4.97 -17.53
C TYR A 30 -2.22 -5.78 -17.35
N GLY A 31 -1.62 -6.20 -18.43
CA GLY A 31 -0.32 -6.88 -18.43
C GLY A 31 0.82 -5.90 -18.71
N VAL A 32 1.87 -5.95 -17.90
CA VAL A 32 3.11 -5.20 -18.14
C VAL A 32 4.17 -6.18 -18.63
N ILE A 33 4.57 -6.03 -19.88
CA ILE A 33 5.53 -6.91 -20.53
C ILE A 33 6.76 -6.14 -21.03
N GLY A 34 7.89 -6.79 -21.05
CA GLY A 34 9.15 -6.23 -21.51
C GLY A 34 10.34 -7.11 -21.12
N ALA A 35 11.50 -6.82 -21.67
CA ALA A 35 12.73 -7.51 -21.32
C ALA A 35 13.15 -7.21 -19.86
N ASN A 36 13.98 -8.09 -19.28
CA ASN A 36 14.59 -7.85 -17.98
C ASN A 36 15.43 -6.55 -18.03
N GLY A 37 15.23 -5.69 -17.04
CA GLY A 37 15.89 -4.38 -16.99
C GLY A 37 15.21 -3.29 -17.83
N ALA A 38 14.05 -3.56 -18.45
CA ALA A 38 13.26 -2.55 -19.16
C ALA A 38 12.53 -1.56 -18.24
N GLY A 39 12.49 -1.83 -16.93
CA GLY A 39 11.87 -0.95 -15.95
C GLY A 39 10.47 -1.35 -15.49
N LYS A 40 10.01 -2.57 -15.75
CA LYS A 40 8.68 -3.07 -15.32
C LYS A 40 8.45 -2.94 -13.81
N SER A 41 9.37 -3.44 -13.00
CA SER A 41 9.28 -3.36 -11.54
C SER A 41 9.37 -1.92 -11.05
N THR A 42 10.18 -1.10 -11.70
CA THR A 42 10.30 0.34 -11.39
C THR A 42 9.00 1.07 -11.69
N PHE A 43 8.33 0.75 -12.79
CA PHE A 43 7.02 1.32 -13.12
C PHE A 43 5.96 0.97 -12.08
N LEU A 44 5.92 -0.28 -11.60
CA LEU A 44 5.03 -0.69 -10.52
C LEU A 44 5.32 0.04 -9.21
N LYS A 45 6.59 0.31 -8.89
CA LYS A 45 6.99 1.12 -7.73
C LYS A 45 6.56 2.58 -7.86
N ILE A 46 6.55 3.15 -9.06
CA ILE A 46 6.00 4.48 -9.31
C ILE A 46 4.48 4.48 -9.09
N LEU A 47 3.76 3.48 -9.57
CA LEU A 47 2.32 3.34 -9.37
C LEU A 47 1.95 3.17 -7.89
N SER A 48 2.78 2.49 -7.11
CA SER A 48 2.56 2.28 -5.67
C SER A 48 2.97 3.47 -4.81
N GLY A 49 3.66 4.45 -5.37
CA GLY A 49 4.19 5.60 -4.65
C GLY A 49 5.49 5.35 -3.90
N GLU A 50 6.15 4.19 -4.10
CA GLU A 50 7.46 3.90 -3.51
C GLU A 50 8.59 4.75 -4.13
N ILE A 51 8.44 5.12 -5.39
CA ILE A 51 9.40 5.94 -6.14
C ILE A 51 8.65 7.12 -6.74
N GLU A 52 9.16 8.32 -6.52
CA GLU A 52 8.66 9.52 -7.18
C GLU A 52 9.31 9.67 -8.58
N PRO A 53 8.52 9.96 -9.62
CA PRO A 53 9.07 10.24 -10.94
C PRO A 53 9.79 11.59 -10.96
N ASN A 54 10.72 11.77 -11.91
CA ASN A 54 11.38 13.05 -12.12
C ASN A 54 10.41 14.14 -12.59
N LYS A 55 9.43 13.75 -13.41
CA LYS A 55 8.34 14.60 -13.90
C LYS A 55 7.05 13.82 -13.96
N GLY A 56 5.93 14.53 -13.94
CA GLY A 56 4.61 13.94 -14.05
C GLY A 56 4.01 13.55 -12.71
N THR A 57 2.81 13.00 -12.76
CA THR A 57 2.03 12.64 -11.58
C THR A 57 1.35 11.30 -11.76
N VAL A 58 1.16 10.61 -10.64
CA VAL A 58 0.29 9.42 -10.54
C VAL A 58 -0.84 9.76 -9.58
N GLU A 59 -2.06 9.64 -10.06
CA GLU A 59 -3.26 9.92 -9.27
C GLU A 59 -4.08 8.65 -9.09
N ILE A 60 -4.47 8.37 -7.86
CA ILE A 60 -5.40 7.28 -7.53
C ILE A 60 -6.72 7.90 -7.10
N SER A 61 -7.83 7.43 -7.66
CA SER A 61 -9.16 7.95 -7.32
C SER A 61 -9.45 7.80 -5.83
N LYS A 62 -10.12 8.79 -5.26
CA LYS A 62 -10.53 8.76 -3.85
C LYS A 62 -11.37 7.51 -3.56
N GLY A 63 -11.09 6.86 -2.43
CA GLY A 63 -11.79 5.65 -2.00
C GLY A 63 -11.29 4.35 -2.64
N GLU A 64 -10.32 4.41 -3.54
CA GLU A 64 -9.67 3.21 -4.09
C GLU A 64 -8.58 2.73 -3.13
N ARG A 65 -8.56 1.44 -2.90
CA ARG A 65 -7.52 0.78 -2.10
C ARG A 65 -6.48 0.18 -3.03
N LEU A 66 -5.23 0.56 -2.85
CA LEU A 66 -4.10 0.03 -3.58
C LEU A 66 -3.40 -1.05 -2.75
N ALA A 67 -3.15 -2.19 -3.34
CA ALA A 67 -2.31 -3.23 -2.78
C ALA A 67 -1.26 -3.66 -3.79
N VAL A 68 -0.06 -4.00 -3.32
CA VAL A 68 1.07 -4.41 -4.15
C VAL A 68 1.58 -5.76 -3.68
N LEU A 69 1.60 -6.74 -4.56
CA LEU A 69 2.26 -8.02 -4.31
C LEU A 69 3.74 -7.88 -4.66
N LYS A 70 4.60 -7.99 -3.64
CA LYS A 70 6.05 -7.86 -3.78
C LYS A 70 6.68 -9.16 -4.29
N GLN A 71 7.85 -9.05 -4.90
CA GLN A 71 8.61 -10.20 -5.39
C GLN A 71 9.32 -10.99 -4.28
N ASN A 72 9.54 -10.42 -3.10
CA ASN A 72 10.19 -11.10 -1.99
C ASN A 72 9.24 -12.12 -1.37
N GLN A 73 9.50 -13.39 -1.61
CA GLN A 73 8.70 -14.51 -1.10
C GLN A 73 8.89 -14.74 0.41
N PHE A 74 9.97 -14.26 0.98
CA PHE A 74 10.39 -14.53 2.36
C PHE A 74 10.14 -13.36 3.32
N GLU A 75 9.55 -12.28 2.85
CA GLU A 75 9.33 -11.06 3.66
C GLU A 75 8.51 -11.34 4.93
N PHE A 76 7.63 -12.34 4.89
CA PHE A 76 6.71 -12.68 5.97
C PHE A 76 6.92 -14.06 6.57
N ASP A 77 8.10 -14.67 6.38
CA ASP A 77 8.38 -16.04 6.87
C ASP A 77 8.25 -16.18 8.40
N ASN A 78 8.45 -15.10 9.13
CA ASN A 78 8.33 -15.05 10.59
C ASN A 78 6.93 -14.64 11.08
N GLU A 79 5.98 -14.45 10.17
CA GLU A 79 4.62 -14.06 10.50
C GLU A 79 3.65 -15.24 10.30
N THR A 80 2.54 -15.22 11.03
CA THR A 80 1.46 -16.17 10.76
C THR A 80 0.77 -15.83 9.43
N VAL A 81 0.11 -16.83 8.84
CA VAL A 81 -0.67 -16.63 7.60
C VAL A 81 -1.74 -15.56 7.82
N LEU A 82 -2.45 -15.61 8.95
CA LEU A 82 -3.46 -14.61 9.30
C LEU A 82 -2.88 -13.20 9.37
N ASN A 83 -1.76 -13.02 10.07
CA ASN A 83 -1.10 -11.73 10.18
C ASN A 83 -0.64 -11.20 8.81
N THR A 84 -0.11 -12.08 7.96
CA THR A 84 0.29 -11.72 6.60
C THR A 84 -0.88 -11.19 5.77
N VAL A 85 -2.03 -11.83 5.88
CA VAL A 85 -3.26 -11.38 5.19
C VAL A 85 -3.74 -10.03 5.74
N LEU A 86 -3.78 -9.87 7.07
CA LEU A 86 -4.22 -8.63 7.72
C LEU A 86 -3.30 -7.44 7.40
N ARG A 87 -2.00 -7.67 7.21
CA ARG A 87 -1.05 -6.64 6.75
C ARG A 87 -1.38 -6.06 5.37
N GLY A 88 -2.13 -6.77 4.56
CA GLY A 88 -2.65 -6.25 3.29
C GLY A 88 -3.59 -5.04 3.46
N HIS A 89 -4.12 -4.82 4.66
CA HIS A 89 -4.88 -3.63 5.03
C HIS A 89 -4.13 -2.85 6.12
N ASP A 90 -3.15 -2.04 5.72
CA ASP A 90 -2.20 -1.35 6.59
C ASP A 90 -2.86 -0.57 7.75
N LYS A 91 -3.94 0.15 7.47
CA LYS A 91 -4.68 0.90 8.50
C LYS A 91 -5.31 -0.02 9.55
N MET A 92 -5.96 -1.09 9.12
CA MET A 92 -6.56 -2.08 10.02
C MET A 92 -5.49 -2.76 10.88
N TRP A 93 -4.37 -3.13 10.28
CA TRP A 93 -3.23 -3.73 10.97
C TRP A 93 -2.67 -2.83 12.06
N LYS A 94 -2.44 -1.55 11.76
CA LYS A 94 -1.95 -0.56 12.72
C LYS A 94 -2.92 -0.36 13.88
N LEU A 95 -4.21 -0.19 13.59
CA LEU A 95 -5.24 -0.03 14.63
C LEU A 95 -5.31 -1.25 15.55
N MET A 96 -5.22 -2.46 15.01
CA MET A 96 -5.21 -3.70 15.79
C MET A 96 -4.04 -3.73 16.76
N HIS A 97 -2.82 -3.46 16.28
CA HIS A 97 -1.62 -3.49 17.11
C HIS A 97 -1.59 -2.38 18.15
N GLU A 98 -1.96 -1.14 17.79
CA GLU A 98 -2.01 -0.03 18.73
C GLU A 98 -3.05 -0.25 19.83
N LYS A 99 -4.22 -0.73 19.47
CA LYS A 99 -5.28 -1.09 20.43
C LYS A 99 -4.81 -2.18 21.39
N ASP A 100 -4.27 -3.27 20.87
CA ASP A 100 -3.82 -4.40 21.67
C ASP A 100 -2.64 -4.02 22.59
N ALA A 101 -1.75 -3.14 22.14
CA ALA A 101 -0.67 -2.60 22.95
C ALA A 101 -1.19 -1.79 24.13
N ILE A 102 -2.22 -0.97 23.96
CA ILE A 102 -2.85 -0.21 25.04
C ILE A 102 -3.50 -1.13 26.07
N TYR A 103 -4.25 -2.14 25.63
CA TYR A 103 -4.89 -3.10 26.54
C TYR A 103 -3.89 -4.00 27.27
N ALA A 104 -2.71 -4.23 26.71
CA ALA A 104 -1.64 -5.00 27.34
C ALA A 104 -0.73 -4.15 28.26
N ASP A 105 -0.84 -2.82 28.22
CA ASP A 105 -0.01 -1.93 29.01
C ASP A 105 -0.58 -1.76 30.44
N PRO A 106 0.14 -2.22 31.50
CA PRO A 106 -0.31 -2.07 32.87
C PRO A 106 -0.32 -0.63 33.37
N ASP A 107 0.41 0.27 32.71
CA ASP A 107 0.52 1.68 33.04
C ASP A 107 -0.38 2.57 32.19
N ALA A 108 -1.28 2.00 31.38
CA ALA A 108 -2.21 2.73 30.54
C ALA A 108 -3.14 3.63 31.38
N THR A 109 -3.31 4.87 30.92
CA THR A 109 -4.18 5.85 31.57
C THR A 109 -5.64 5.70 31.11
N GLU A 110 -6.57 6.38 31.81
CA GLU A 110 -7.97 6.42 31.40
C GLU A 110 -8.14 7.00 29.98
N ALA A 111 -7.34 8.01 29.63
CA ALA A 111 -7.32 8.59 28.28
C ALA A 111 -6.87 7.57 27.22
N ASP A 112 -5.92 6.70 27.56
CA ASP A 112 -5.46 5.64 26.65
C ASP A 112 -6.55 4.60 26.42
N TYR A 113 -7.31 4.23 27.44
CA TYR A 113 -8.45 3.31 27.29
C TYR A 113 -9.59 3.90 26.46
N ILE A 114 -9.86 5.19 26.59
CA ILE A 114 -10.85 5.88 25.73
C ILE A 114 -10.38 5.85 24.28
N ARG A 115 -9.12 6.13 24.02
CA ARG A 115 -8.52 6.07 22.69
C ARG A 115 -8.57 4.65 22.12
N ALA A 116 -8.28 3.62 22.92
CA ALA A 116 -8.39 2.23 22.51
C ALA A 116 -9.83 1.83 22.14
N GLY A 117 -10.82 2.32 22.87
CA GLY A 117 -12.25 2.13 22.55
C GLY A 117 -12.64 2.76 21.21
N GLU A 118 -12.16 3.95 20.91
CA GLU A 118 -12.35 4.60 19.60
C GLU A 118 -11.70 3.80 18.47
N MET A 119 -10.47 3.31 18.68
CA MET A 119 -9.77 2.46 17.73
C MET A 119 -10.50 1.13 17.51
N GLU A 120 -11.09 0.56 18.55
CA GLU A 120 -11.88 -0.67 18.46
C GLU A 120 -13.14 -0.48 17.62
N ALA A 121 -13.83 0.64 17.78
CA ALA A 121 -14.99 1.00 16.97
C ALA A 121 -14.57 1.16 15.48
N GLU A 122 -13.50 1.87 15.20
CA GLU A 122 -12.99 2.07 13.85
C GLU A 122 -12.54 0.74 13.21
N PHE A 123 -11.89 -0.13 13.97
CA PHE A 123 -11.50 -1.47 13.54
C PHE A 123 -12.72 -2.33 13.17
N GLY A 124 -13.79 -2.26 13.98
CA GLY A 124 -15.06 -2.93 13.69
C GLY A 124 -15.74 -2.41 12.44
N GLU A 125 -15.77 -1.09 12.22
CA GLU A 125 -16.32 -0.47 11.01
C GLU A 125 -15.58 -0.89 9.74
N MET A 126 -14.29 -1.15 9.83
CA MET A 126 -13.49 -1.69 8.71
C MET A 126 -13.71 -3.18 8.47
N GLY A 127 -14.55 -3.85 9.26
CA GLY A 127 -14.78 -5.29 9.17
C GLY A 127 -13.68 -6.13 9.82
N GLY A 128 -12.89 -5.57 10.74
CA GLY A 128 -11.76 -6.26 11.36
C GLY A 128 -12.10 -7.54 12.10
N TYR A 129 -13.31 -7.65 12.65
CA TYR A 129 -13.80 -8.86 13.32
C TYR A 129 -14.36 -9.92 12.39
N THR A 130 -14.52 -9.61 11.11
CA THR A 130 -15.05 -10.50 10.06
C THR A 130 -14.06 -10.78 8.94
N ALA A 131 -12.87 -10.23 9.06
CA ALA A 131 -11.80 -10.36 8.07
C ALA A 131 -11.16 -11.75 8.05
#